data_2723ab17a30a29cc7feaa825598adfaa
#
_entry.id   2723ab17a30a29cc7feaa825598adfaa
#
_cell.length_a   1.000
_cell.length_b   1.000
_cell.length_c   1.000
_cell.angle_alpha   90.00
_cell.angle_beta   90.00
_cell.angle_gamma   90.00
#
_symmetry.space_group_name_H-M   'P 1'
#
loop_
_entity.id
_entity.type
_entity.pdbx_description
1 polymer ?
#
loop_
_entity_poly.entity_id
_entity_poly.type
_entity_poly.pdbx_seq_one_letter_code
_entity_poly.pdbx_strand_id
1 'polypeptide(L)'
;MFEPTFIEHRGARILHLDFTGLPLPELVPAFERAHRLILTEPPRSLRIFTMLNSPLTKESAEALKQYGLSNRGLVRASAVVGASFWKVIVTFLQTHGREDLKLFDDEASALDWLAAQ
;
A
#
# COMPACT_ATOMS: atom_id res chain seq x y z
N MET A 1 -8.06 -14.94 -1.48
CA MET A 1 -8.04 -14.31 -2.81
C MET A 1 -7.94 -12.80 -2.67
N PHE A 2 -7.13 -12.18 -3.51
CA PHE A 2 -6.94 -10.73 -3.47
C PHE A 2 -8.13 -9.99 -4.09
N GLU A 3 -8.81 -9.18 -3.28
CA GLU A 3 -10.00 -8.43 -3.70
C GLU A 3 -9.88 -6.96 -3.27
N PRO A 4 -9.43 -6.06 -4.16
CA PRO A 4 -9.45 -4.62 -3.85
C PRO A 4 -10.87 -4.14 -3.60
N THR A 5 -11.07 -3.40 -2.52
CA THR A 5 -12.38 -2.85 -2.18
C THR A 5 -12.24 -1.39 -1.75
N PHE A 6 -13.28 -0.60 -2.00
CA PHE A 6 -13.35 0.76 -1.45
C PHE A 6 -14.13 0.73 -0.15
N ILE A 7 -13.61 1.39 0.86
CA ILE A 7 -14.26 1.57 2.14
C ILE A 7 -14.39 3.06 2.43
N GLU A 8 -15.27 3.42 3.38
CA GLU A 8 -15.42 4.79 3.83
C GLU A 8 -15.05 4.87 5.31
N HIS A 9 -14.24 5.87 5.67
CA HIS A 9 -13.84 6.11 7.05
C HIS A 9 -13.84 7.61 7.29
N ARG A 10 -14.68 8.06 8.21
CA ARG A 10 -14.83 9.49 8.56
C ARG A 10 -15.05 10.36 7.33
N GLY A 11 -15.87 9.88 6.40
CA GLY A 11 -16.19 10.59 5.16
C GLY A 11 -15.16 10.46 4.05
N ALA A 12 -14.02 9.83 4.28
CA ALA A 12 -13.01 9.62 3.26
C ALA A 12 -13.20 8.28 2.55
N ARG A 13 -13.12 8.31 1.22
CA ARG A 13 -13.13 7.10 0.39
C ARG A 13 -11.71 6.54 0.33
N ILE A 14 -11.55 5.30 0.73
CA ILE A 14 -10.24 4.67 0.87
C ILE A 14 -10.22 3.34 0.11
N LEU A 15 -9.19 3.13 -0.70
CA LEU A 15 -8.97 1.85 -1.37
C LEU A 15 -8.27 0.89 -0.42
N HIS A 16 -8.94 -0.19 -0.07
CA HIS A 16 -8.40 -1.22 0.80
C HIS A 16 -7.77 -2.32 -0.02
N LEU A 17 -6.47 -2.56 0.20
CA LEU A 17 -5.68 -3.58 -0.47
C LEU A 17 -5.11 -4.52 0.60
N ASP A 18 -5.64 -5.73 0.65
CA ASP A 18 -5.20 -6.75 1.60
C ASP A 18 -4.38 -7.82 0.90
N PHE A 19 -3.08 -7.80 1.12
CA PHE A 19 -2.14 -8.79 0.57
C PHE A 19 -1.85 -9.92 1.55
N THR A 20 -2.59 -9.98 2.67
CA THR A 20 -2.38 -10.99 3.70
C THR A 20 -2.60 -12.40 3.15
N GLY A 21 -1.67 -13.30 3.47
CA GLY A 21 -1.82 -14.71 3.11
C GLY A 21 -1.51 -15.05 1.66
N LEU A 22 -1.11 -14.10 0.84
CA LEU A 22 -0.74 -14.39 -0.55
C LEU A 22 0.66 -14.99 -0.61
N PRO A 23 0.84 -16.18 -1.18
CA PRO A 23 2.18 -16.70 -1.44
C PRO A 23 2.89 -15.88 -2.51
N LEU A 24 4.21 -15.94 -2.52
CA LEU A 24 5.02 -15.11 -3.42
C LEU A 24 4.58 -15.18 -4.89
N PRO A 25 4.26 -16.34 -5.48
CA PRO A 25 3.80 -16.40 -6.87
C PRO A 25 2.52 -15.63 -7.15
N GLU A 26 1.69 -15.37 -6.12
CA GLU A 26 0.45 -14.61 -6.26
C GLU A 26 0.62 -13.14 -5.88
N LEU A 27 1.69 -12.81 -5.16
CA LEU A 27 1.92 -11.46 -4.65
C LEU A 27 2.21 -10.47 -5.79
N VAL A 28 3.09 -10.84 -6.72
CA VAL A 28 3.44 -9.97 -7.85
C VAL A 28 2.22 -9.69 -8.74
N PRO A 29 1.42 -10.70 -9.17
CA PRO A 29 0.19 -10.42 -9.91
C PRO A 29 -0.79 -9.54 -9.15
N ALA A 30 -0.88 -9.69 -7.82
CA ALA A 30 -1.75 -8.85 -6.99
C ALA A 30 -1.26 -7.39 -7.00
N PHE A 31 0.04 -7.15 -6.88
CA PHE A 31 0.61 -5.81 -6.99
C PHE A 31 0.33 -5.19 -8.36
N GLU A 32 0.48 -5.97 -9.44
CA GLU A 32 0.19 -5.49 -10.79
C GLU A 32 -1.28 -5.12 -10.94
N ARG A 33 -2.19 -5.93 -10.40
CA ARG A 33 -3.63 -5.63 -10.41
C ARG A 33 -3.95 -4.36 -9.65
N ALA A 34 -3.35 -4.20 -8.46
CA ALA A 34 -3.52 -2.98 -7.66
C ALA A 34 -3.01 -1.74 -8.42
N HIS A 35 -1.85 -1.85 -9.04
CA HIS A 35 -1.28 -0.75 -9.84
C HIS A 35 -2.20 -0.35 -10.98
N ARG A 36 -2.75 -1.31 -11.73
CA ARG A 36 -3.69 -1.02 -12.82
C ARG A 36 -4.93 -0.29 -12.31
N LEU A 37 -5.44 -0.69 -11.14
CA LEU A 37 -6.58 -0.01 -10.53
C LEU A 37 -6.23 1.43 -10.13
N ILE A 38 -5.05 1.64 -9.56
CA ILE A 38 -4.57 2.98 -9.19
C ILE A 38 -4.50 3.89 -10.42
N LEU A 39 -4.08 3.36 -11.56
CA LEU A 39 -3.98 4.12 -12.80
C LEU A 39 -5.34 4.59 -13.33
N THR A 40 -6.44 3.97 -12.92
CA THR A 40 -7.79 4.40 -13.34
C THR A 40 -8.31 5.60 -12.57
N GLU A 41 -7.66 5.97 -11.46
CA GLU A 41 -8.08 7.10 -10.63
C GLU A 41 -7.30 8.36 -10.99
N PRO A 42 -7.87 9.56 -10.79
CA PRO A 42 -7.12 10.78 -11.04
C PRO A 42 -5.85 10.84 -10.20
N PRO A 43 -4.73 11.34 -10.75
CA PRO A 43 -3.48 11.40 -10.00
C PRO A 43 -3.65 12.20 -8.70
N ARG A 44 -3.04 11.69 -7.63
CA ARG A 44 -3.01 12.32 -6.30
C ARG A 44 -4.39 12.48 -5.64
N SER A 45 -5.39 11.69 -6.05
CA SER A 45 -6.72 11.72 -5.44
C SER A 45 -6.97 10.56 -4.49
N LEU A 46 -6.28 9.44 -4.69
CA LEU A 46 -6.59 8.18 -4.04
C LEU A 46 -5.88 8.05 -2.69
N ARG A 47 -6.64 7.61 -1.68
CA ARG A 47 -6.10 7.19 -0.38
C ARG A 47 -6.09 5.68 -0.35
N ILE A 48 -4.96 5.08 0.00
CA ILE A 48 -4.78 3.62 -0.01
C ILE A 48 -4.46 3.11 1.39
N PHE A 49 -5.20 2.09 1.80
CA PHE A 49 -4.95 1.35 3.03
C PHE A 49 -4.48 -0.05 2.66
N THR A 50 -3.23 -0.37 2.95
CA THR A 50 -2.60 -1.63 2.59
C THR A 50 -2.33 -2.48 3.82
N MET A 51 -2.82 -3.73 3.79
CA MET A 51 -2.46 -4.75 4.76
C MET A 51 -1.35 -5.61 4.15
N LEU A 52 -0.19 -5.65 4.80
CA LEU A 52 0.96 -6.39 4.32
C LEU A 52 1.46 -7.31 5.43
N ASN A 53 1.23 -8.60 5.27
CA ASN A 53 1.57 -9.61 6.27
C ASN A 53 2.35 -10.78 5.66
N SER A 54 3.14 -10.49 4.64
CA SER A 54 4.00 -11.48 4.00
C SER A 54 5.37 -11.52 4.68
N PRO A 55 6.03 -12.68 4.71
CA PRO A 55 7.42 -12.72 5.18
C PRO A 55 8.31 -11.83 4.31
N LEU A 56 9.27 -11.16 4.96
CA LEU A 56 10.26 -10.37 4.25
C LEU A 56 11.34 -11.30 3.68
N THR A 57 11.37 -11.42 2.36
CA THR A 57 12.40 -12.14 1.63
C THR A 57 13.02 -11.20 0.62
N LYS A 58 14.11 -11.62 -0.02
CA LYS A 58 14.71 -10.82 -1.10
C LYS A 58 13.68 -10.58 -2.22
N GLU A 59 12.93 -11.61 -2.57
CA GLU A 59 11.93 -11.55 -3.64
C GLU A 59 10.75 -10.66 -3.27
N SER A 60 10.22 -10.80 -2.06
CA SER A 60 9.08 -9.97 -1.62
C SER A 60 9.49 -8.51 -1.44
N ALA A 61 10.70 -8.26 -0.94
CA ALA A 61 11.23 -6.91 -0.80
C ALA A 61 11.36 -6.24 -2.17
N GLU A 62 11.91 -6.94 -3.15
CA GLU A 62 12.06 -6.42 -4.50
C GLU A 62 10.71 -6.15 -5.15
N ALA A 63 9.75 -7.08 -4.99
CA ALA A 63 8.41 -6.91 -5.52
C ALA A 63 7.72 -5.66 -4.94
N LEU A 64 7.82 -5.44 -3.63
CA LEU A 64 7.24 -4.27 -2.99
C LEU A 64 7.92 -2.98 -3.43
N LYS A 65 9.24 -2.98 -3.59
CA LYS A 65 9.97 -1.81 -4.10
C LYS A 65 9.49 -1.45 -5.49
N GLN A 66 9.40 -2.41 -6.40
CA GLN A 66 8.94 -2.18 -7.77
C GLN A 66 7.51 -1.64 -7.79
N TYR A 67 6.60 -2.27 -7.06
CA TYR A 67 5.23 -1.83 -6.95
C TYR A 67 5.14 -0.41 -6.37
N GLY A 68 5.87 -0.16 -5.28
CA GLY A 68 5.89 1.14 -4.62
C GLY A 68 6.39 2.25 -5.53
N LEU A 69 7.48 2.02 -6.25
CA LEU A 69 8.03 3.00 -7.18
C LEU A 69 7.11 3.24 -8.38
N SER A 70 6.41 2.19 -8.85
CA SER A 70 5.47 2.31 -9.96
C SER A 70 4.31 3.25 -9.65
N ASN A 71 3.95 3.39 -8.39
CA ASN A 71 2.84 4.25 -7.95
C ASN A 71 3.29 5.67 -7.58
N ARG A 72 4.55 5.98 -7.75
CA ARG A 72 5.11 7.30 -7.41
C ARG A 72 4.38 8.41 -8.17
N GLY A 73 3.92 9.40 -7.43
CA GLY A 73 3.19 10.54 -8.00
C GLY A 73 1.73 10.29 -8.34
N LEU A 74 1.22 9.06 -8.11
CA LEU A 74 -0.14 8.67 -8.49
C LEU A 74 -1.14 8.71 -7.34
N VAL A 75 -0.67 8.75 -6.09
CA VAL A 75 -1.48 8.54 -4.89
C VAL A 75 -1.40 9.75 -3.98
N ARG A 76 -2.50 10.07 -3.30
CA ARG A 76 -2.53 11.16 -2.32
C ARG A 76 -1.85 10.75 -1.02
N ALA A 77 -2.22 9.60 -0.50
CA ALA A 77 -1.68 9.07 0.75
C ALA A 77 -1.82 7.55 0.78
N SER A 78 -0.80 6.89 1.32
CA SER A 78 -0.79 5.44 1.47
C SER A 78 -0.38 5.06 2.89
N ALA A 79 -1.24 4.34 3.58
CA ALA A 79 -0.93 3.76 4.88
C ALA A 79 -0.72 2.26 4.74
N VAL A 80 0.39 1.76 5.26
CA VAL A 80 0.71 0.33 5.27
C VAL A 80 0.65 -0.16 6.70
N VAL A 81 -0.12 -1.20 6.96
CA VAL A 81 -0.12 -1.91 8.23
C VAL A 81 0.60 -3.23 8.03
N GLY A 82 1.68 -3.42 8.78
CA GLY A 82 2.51 -4.61 8.65
C GLY A 82 3.54 -4.71 9.76
N ALA A 83 4.32 -5.78 9.74
CA ALA A 83 5.37 -6.00 10.73
C ALA A 83 6.47 -4.94 10.61
N SER A 84 7.13 -4.65 11.71
CA SER A 84 8.17 -3.60 11.79
C SER A 84 9.36 -3.84 10.86
N PHE A 85 9.62 -5.10 10.48
CA PHE A 85 10.72 -5.39 9.54
C PHE A 85 10.47 -4.79 8.14
N TRP A 86 9.23 -4.45 7.79
CA TRP A 86 8.93 -3.76 6.53
C TRP A 86 9.36 -2.29 6.54
N LYS A 87 9.73 -1.76 7.71
CA LYS A 87 10.16 -0.35 7.84
C LYS A 87 11.32 0.01 6.92
N VAL A 88 12.24 -0.92 6.70
CA VAL A 88 13.39 -0.70 5.81
C VAL A 88 12.92 -0.38 4.39
N ILE A 89 11.94 -1.16 3.89
CA ILE A 89 11.42 -0.98 2.54
C ILE A 89 10.57 0.30 2.44
N VAL A 90 9.74 0.56 3.45
CA VAL A 90 8.95 1.80 3.48
C VAL A 90 9.85 3.02 3.51
N THR A 91 10.91 3.01 4.32
CA THR A 91 11.88 4.11 4.39
C THR A 91 12.58 4.31 3.05
N PHE A 92 12.97 3.23 2.38
CA PHE A 92 13.53 3.28 1.04
C PHE A 92 12.59 3.99 0.07
N LEU A 93 11.31 3.60 0.07
CA LEU A 93 10.31 4.18 -0.81
C LEU A 93 10.07 5.66 -0.50
N GLN A 94 10.00 6.04 0.78
CA GLN A 94 9.84 7.43 1.19
C GLN A 94 10.99 8.30 0.66
N THR A 95 12.21 7.78 0.71
CA THR A 95 13.41 8.48 0.23
C THR A 95 13.43 8.59 -1.30
N HIS A 96 12.74 7.70 -2.00
CA HIS A 96 12.75 7.62 -3.47
C HIS A 96 11.45 8.11 -4.11
N GLY A 97 10.78 9.08 -3.51
CA GLY A 97 9.64 9.75 -4.11
C GLY A 97 8.27 9.32 -3.60
N ARG A 98 8.20 8.43 -2.62
CA ARG A 98 6.94 8.02 -2.00
C ARG A 98 6.78 8.65 -0.61
N GLU A 99 6.81 9.97 -0.54
CA GLU A 99 6.61 10.73 0.70
C GLU A 99 5.21 10.58 1.25
N ASP A 100 4.25 10.19 0.42
CA ASP A 100 2.88 9.90 0.78
C ASP A 100 2.70 8.62 1.60
N LEU A 101 3.73 7.77 1.67
CA LEU A 101 3.67 6.43 2.26
C LEU A 101 4.08 6.47 3.73
N LYS A 102 3.32 5.77 4.59
CA LYS A 102 3.64 5.66 6.00
C LYS A 102 3.29 4.27 6.54
N LEU A 103 4.16 3.72 7.39
CA LEU A 103 3.96 2.43 8.04
C LEU A 103 3.29 2.65 9.40
N PHE A 104 2.28 1.82 9.71
CA PHE A 104 1.55 1.85 10.98
C PHE A 104 1.54 0.47 11.63
N ASP A 105 1.40 0.44 12.95
CA ASP A 105 1.32 -0.80 13.72
C ASP A 105 -0.11 -1.36 13.75
N ASP A 106 -1.13 -0.52 13.59
CA ASP A 106 -2.53 -0.93 13.69
C ASP A 106 -3.42 -0.23 12.67
N GLU A 107 -4.58 -0.86 12.42
CA GLU A 107 -5.53 -0.36 11.43
C GLU A 107 -6.17 0.98 11.82
N ALA A 108 -6.52 1.14 13.09
CA ALA A 108 -7.23 2.34 13.54
C ALA A 108 -6.39 3.59 13.31
N SER A 109 -5.11 3.55 13.68
CA SER A 109 -4.20 4.67 13.45
C SER A 109 -4.01 4.97 11.97
N ALA A 110 -3.90 3.92 11.15
CA ALA A 110 -3.73 4.05 9.71
C ALA A 110 -4.94 4.70 9.06
N LEU A 111 -6.14 4.24 9.39
CA LEU A 111 -7.38 4.78 8.82
C LEU A 111 -7.63 6.21 9.25
N ASP A 112 -7.37 6.54 10.53
CA ASP A 112 -7.53 7.90 11.02
C ASP A 112 -6.56 8.87 10.33
N TRP A 113 -5.31 8.43 10.14
CA TRP A 113 -4.32 9.23 9.42
C TRP A 113 -4.75 9.46 7.96
N LEU A 114 -5.21 8.42 7.27
CA LEU A 114 -5.69 8.54 5.89
C LEU A 114 -6.86 9.51 5.77
N ALA A 115 -7.82 9.43 6.69
CA ALA A 115 -8.98 10.31 6.66
C ALA A 115 -8.61 11.78 6.83
N ALA A 116 -7.48 12.06 7.50
CA ALA A 116 -7.00 13.41 7.74
C ALA A 116 -6.16 13.98 6.57
N GLN A 117 -5.87 13.17 5.54
CA GLN A 117 -5.08 13.61 4.38
C GLN A 117 -5.97 14.26 3.27
#